data_10c45dcfc68df4deb889c5c1aa51864a
#
_entry.id   10c45dcfc68df4deb889c5c1aa51864a
#
_cell.length_a   1.000
_cell.length_b   1.000
_cell.length_c   1.000
_cell.angle_alpha   90.00
_cell.angle_beta   90.00
_cell.angle_gamma   90.00
#
_symmetry.space_group_name_H-M   'P 1'
#
loop_
_entity.id
_entity.type
_entity.pdbx_description
1 polymer ?
#
loop_
_entity_poly.entity_id
_entity_poly.type
_entity_poly.pdbx_seq_one_letter_code
_entity_poly.pdbx_strand_id
1 'polypeptide(L)' 'MKTDRLIGILSVLLQKEKCTAPELAEKFEVSRRTVNRDIETLCRAGIPVCTVQGAGGGICI' A
#
# COMPACT_ATOMS: atom_id res chain seq x y z
N MET A 1 -12.54 -6.70 -6.20
CA MET A 1 -13.32 -5.92 -5.24
C MET A 1 -12.40 -5.22 -4.27
N LYS A 2 -12.86 -4.13 -3.66
CA LYS A 2 -12.01 -3.29 -2.81
C LYS A 2 -11.41 -4.06 -1.62
N THR A 3 -12.20 -4.88 -0.97
CA THR A 3 -11.74 -5.64 0.20
C THR A 3 -10.62 -6.61 -0.18
N ASP A 4 -10.77 -7.28 -1.31
CA ASP A 4 -9.75 -8.21 -1.80
C ASP A 4 -8.44 -7.48 -2.08
N ARG A 5 -8.53 -6.27 -2.63
CA ARG A 5 -7.35 -5.45 -2.90
C ARG A 5 -6.67 -5.02 -1.61
N LEU A 6 -7.45 -4.61 -0.60
CA LEU A 6 -6.88 -4.21 0.68
C LEU A 6 -6.11 -5.35 1.34
N ILE A 7 -6.67 -6.55 1.32
CA ILE A 7 -6.00 -7.73 1.86
C ILE A 7 -4.76 -8.05 1.05
N GLY A 8 -4.84 -7.91 -0.28
CA GLY A 8 -3.70 -8.12 -1.16
C GLY A 8 -2.56 -7.16 -0.88
N ILE A 9 -2.87 -5.88 -0.73
CA ILE A 9 -1.87 -4.86 -0.41
C ILE A 9 -1.22 -5.16 0.94
N LEU A 10 -2.01 -5.47 1.94
CA LEU A 10 -1.50 -5.81 3.26
C LEU A 10 -0.56 -7.02 3.19
N SER A 11 -0.96 -8.05 2.44
CA SER A 11 -0.15 -9.24 2.27
C SER A 11 1.21 -8.93 1.64
N VAL A 12 1.22 -8.07 0.62
CA VAL A 12 2.47 -7.64 -0.02
C VAL A 12 3.36 -6.89 0.97
N LEU A 13 2.78 -6.00 1.75
CA LEU A 13 3.54 -5.21 2.72
C LEU A 13 4.13 -6.08 3.83
N LEU A 14 3.43 -7.14 4.21
CA LEU A 14 3.94 -8.06 5.21
C LEU A 14 5.08 -8.92 4.69
N GLN A 15 5.10 -9.19 3.39
CA GLN A 15 6.13 -10.02 2.78
C GLN A 15 7.38 -9.21 2.40
N LYS A 16 7.22 -7.93 2.12
CA LYS A 16 8.30 -7.03 1.72
C LYS A 16 8.49 -5.96 2.76
N GLU A 17 9.73 -5.52 2.94
CA GLU A 17 10.03 -4.43 3.86
C GLU A 17 9.45 -3.11 3.38
N LYS A 18 9.52 -2.87 2.08
CA LYS A 18 9.00 -1.65 1.48
C LYS A 18 8.44 -1.92 0.10
N CYS A 19 7.42 -1.16 -0.27
CA CYS A 19 6.84 -1.23 -1.59
C CYS A 19 6.36 0.17 -1.96
N THR A 20 6.65 0.62 -3.17
CA THR A 20 6.23 1.96 -3.58
C THR A 20 4.79 1.96 -4.05
N ALA A 21 4.16 3.15 -4.01
CA ALA A 21 2.80 3.28 -4.54
C ALA A 21 2.72 2.91 -6.03
N PRO A 22 3.68 3.33 -6.90
CA PRO A 22 3.66 2.88 -8.29
C PRO A 22 3.75 1.37 -8.45
N GLU A 23 4.54 0.69 -7.62
CA GLU A 23 4.62 -0.76 -7.66
C GLU A 23 3.30 -1.42 -7.31
N LEU A 24 2.63 -0.94 -6.28
CA LEU A 24 1.33 -1.46 -5.89
C LEU A 24 0.27 -1.15 -6.94
N ALA A 25 0.31 0.06 -7.51
CA ALA A 25 -0.62 0.45 -8.55
C ALA A 25 -0.52 -0.49 -9.76
N GLU A 26 0.71 -0.80 -10.18
CA GLU A 26 0.94 -1.70 -11.30
C GLU A 26 0.50 -3.12 -10.95
N LYS A 27 0.86 -3.59 -9.76
CA LYS A 27 0.53 -4.95 -9.35
C LYS A 27 -0.98 -5.20 -9.28
N PHE A 28 -1.73 -4.23 -8.81
CA PHE A 28 -3.17 -4.37 -8.66
C PHE A 28 -3.96 -3.70 -9.78
N GLU A 29 -3.27 -3.18 -10.79
CA GLU A 29 -3.88 -2.55 -11.96
C GLU A 29 -4.84 -1.42 -11.59
N VAL A 30 -4.40 -0.57 -10.68
CA VAL A 30 -5.15 0.61 -10.25
C VAL A 30 -4.25 1.84 -10.29
N SER A 31 -4.84 3.04 -10.13
CA SER A 31 -4.05 4.25 -10.09
C SER A 31 -3.32 4.41 -8.76
N ARG A 32 -2.28 5.25 -8.74
CA ARG A 32 -1.57 5.55 -7.50
C ARG A 32 -2.50 6.23 -6.49
N ARG A 33 -3.44 7.03 -6.99
CA ARG A 33 -4.45 7.67 -6.13
C ARG A 33 -5.27 6.63 -5.37
N THR A 34 -5.68 5.57 -6.07
CA THR A 34 -6.41 4.47 -5.47
C THR A 34 -5.57 3.76 -4.42
N VAL A 35 -4.29 3.53 -4.71
CA VAL A 35 -3.37 2.92 -3.75
C VAL A 35 -3.27 3.78 -2.50
N ASN A 36 -3.10 5.09 -2.65
CA ASN A 36 -2.99 5.99 -1.50
C ASN A 36 -4.26 5.97 -0.65
N ARG A 37 -5.42 5.91 -1.29
CA ARG A 37 -6.70 5.82 -0.56
C ARG A 37 -6.81 4.50 0.19
N ASP A 38 -6.34 3.42 -0.41
CA ASP A 38 -6.36 2.11 0.25
C ASP A 38 -5.43 2.10 1.45
N ILE A 39 -4.25 2.71 1.33
CA ILE A 39 -3.31 2.83 2.45
C ILE A 39 -3.96 3.62 3.59
N GLU A 40 -4.64 4.71 3.26
CA GLU A 40 -5.34 5.51 4.25
C GLU A 40 -6.43 4.68 4.95
N THR A 41 -7.16 3.87 4.18
CA THR A 41 -8.18 2.98 4.73
C THR A 41 -7.57 1.98 5.71
N LEU A 42 -6.42 1.41 5.37
CA LEU A 42 -5.72 0.49 6.26
C LEU A 42 -5.30 1.19 7.56
N CYS A 43 -4.80 2.41 7.45
CA CYS A 43 -4.43 3.19 8.64
C CYS A 43 -5.63 3.43 9.54
N ARG A 44 -6.78 3.74 8.97
CA ARG A 44 -8.01 3.95 9.74
C ARG A 44 -8.49 2.68 10.41
N ALA A 45 -8.17 1.54 9.83
CA ALA A 45 -8.52 0.25 10.42
C ALA A 45 -7.59 -0.17 11.55
N GLY A 46 -6.61 0.68 11.89
CA GLY A 46 -5.68 0.40 12.98
C GLY A 46 -4.41 -0.31 12.54
N ILE A 47 -4.19 -0.47 11.25
CA ILE A 47 -2.98 -1.11 10.74
C ILE A 47 -1.89 -0.04 10.62
N PRO A 48 -0.74 -0.21 11.28
CA PRO A 48 0.30 0.84 11.32
C PRO A 48 1.11 0.90 10.03
N VAL A 49 0.49 1.41 8.97
CA VAL A 49 1.15 1.57 7.69
C VAL A 49 1.81 2.94 7.63
N CYS A 50 3.08 2.97 7.25
CA CYS A 50 3.86 4.19 7.13
C CYS A 50 4.28 4.42 5.70
N THR A 51 4.38 5.69 5.31
CA THR A 51 4.94 6.06 4.02
C THR A 51 6.22 6.85 4.25
N VAL A 52 7.26 6.52 3.49
CA VAL A 52 8.53 7.23 3.52
C VAL A 52 8.72 7.87 2.16
N GLN A 53 9.01 9.16 2.13
CA GLN A 53 9.20 9.90 0.88
C GLN A 53 10.67 10.05 0.57
N GLY A 54 10.96 10.35 -0.71
CA GLY A 54 12.30 10.58 -1.17
C GLY A 54 12.95 9.34 -1.78
N ALA A 55 14.24 9.48 -2.11
CA ALA A 55 15.00 8.38 -2.69
C ALA A 55 15.07 7.23 -1.69
N GLY A 56 14.75 6.04 -2.14
CA GLY A 56 14.72 4.88 -1.27
C GLY A 56 13.49 4.80 -0.40
N GLY A 57 12.52 5.71 -0.59
CA GLY A 57 11.28 5.69 0.15
C GLY A 57 10.31 4.61 -0.33
N GLY A 58 9.19 4.50 0.36
CA GLY A 58 8.17 3.53 0.02
C GLY A 58 7.13 3.41 1.12
N ILE A 59 6.31 2.38 1.00
CA ILE A 59 5.24 2.09 1.95
C ILE A 59 5.64 0.84 2.73
N CYS A 60 5.50 0.88 4.03
CA CYS A 60 5.85 -0.24 4.89
C CYS A 60 4.95 -0.31 6.11
N ILE A 61 4.98 -1.40 6.77
CA ILE A 61 4.28 -1.59 8.04
C ILE A 61 5.26 -1.48 9.19
#